data_378ff08faf0bbb66e9da86865d1f7c1c
#
_entry.id   378ff08faf0bbb66e9da86865d1f7c1c
#
_cell.length_a   1.000
_cell.length_b   1.000
_cell.length_c   1.000
_cell.angle_alpha   90.00
_cell.angle_beta   90.00
_cell.angle_gamma   90.00
#
_symmetry.space_group_name_H-M   'P 1'
#
loop_
_entity.id
_entity.type
_entity.pdbx_description
1 polymer ?
#
loop_
_entity_poly.entity_id
_entity_poly.type
_entity_poly.pdbx_seq_one_letter_code
_entity_poly.pdbx_strand_id
1 'polypeptide(L)'
;MPLRGDPGIVTTLGPVRPPCAVLCRTNAGLFEAAVRGRDRIHVVGGLEPLARLVLGGWSLYLGEPAPEVPALARFRGWDELLEEAEEGRDPELRFLVRVVAQHGRALPGLVADLRRRAAAQPEAADRVLATAHKAKGLEWPEVRLAPDFPSLPELDAADPDGMPRLAAGERDQELHLLYVAATRARRRLEPNQAVESCLAMPPGTAVADRGRAA
;
A
#
# COMPACT_ATOMS: atom_id res chain seq x y z
N MET A 1 -7.32 19.56 -11.42
CA MET A 1 -6.05 20.13 -11.89
C MET A 1 -5.47 19.17 -12.91
N PRO A 2 -5.21 19.53 -14.17
CA PRO A 2 -4.64 18.58 -15.13
C PRO A 2 -3.24 18.18 -14.66
N LEU A 3 -2.97 16.87 -14.72
CA LEU A 3 -1.66 16.29 -14.47
C LEU A 3 -0.68 16.82 -15.52
N ARG A 4 0.03 17.90 -15.21
CA ARG A 4 1.15 18.35 -16.04
C ARG A 4 2.41 17.68 -15.53
N GLY A 5 2.75 16.55 -16.17
CA GLY A 5 4.10 16.03 -16.13
C GLY A 5 5.05 16.90 -16.96
N ASP A 6 6.33 16.62 -16.88
CA ASP A 6 7.34 17.20 -17.76
C ASP A 6 6.89 16.99 -19.23
N PRO A 7 6.79 18.06 -20.05
CA PRO A 7 6.26 17.96 -21.43
C PRO A 7 7.05 17.01 -22.35
N GLY A 8 8.16 16.44 -21.91
CA GLY A 8 8.96 15.45 -22.64
C GLY A 8 8.65 13.98 -22.28
N ILE A 9 7.84 13.68 -21.24
CA ILE A 9 7.57 12.30 -20.81
C ILE A 9 6.11 11.94 -21.08
N VAL A 10 5.91 11.11 -22.10
CA VAL A 10 4.59 10.52 -22.40
C VAL A 10 4.52 9.15 -21.73
N THR A 11 3.76 9.05 -20.64
CA THR A 11 3.46 7.78 -19.99
C THR A 11 2.24 7.13 -20.67
N THR A 12 2.41 5.92 -21.18
CA THR A 12 1.31 5.13 -21.75
C THR A 12 0.63 4.29 -20.68
N LEU A 13 -0.69 4.13 -20.77
CA LEU A 13 -1.44 3.22 -19.90
C LEU A 13 -1.48 1.81 -20.52
N GLY A 14 -1.33 0.79 -19.69
CA GLY A 14 -1.43 -0.59 -20.13
C GLY A 14 -0.64 -1.56 -19.24
N PRO A 15 -0.78 -2.87 -19.50
CA PRO A 15 -0.14 -3.89 -18.69
C PRO A 15 1.39 -3.80 -18.73
N VAL A 16 2.03 -4.01 -17.58
CA VAL A 16 3.49 -4.04 -17.44
C VAL A 16 3.96 -5.45 -17.10
N ARG A 17 5.20 -5.73 -17.47
CA ARG A 17 5.89 -7.00 -17.19
C ARG A 17 7.19 -6.73 -16.45
N PRO A 18 7.70 -7.71 -15.68
CA PRO A 18 9.04 -7.61 -15.11
C PRO A 18 10.12 -7.34 -16.19
N PRO A 19 11.15 -6.51 -15.87
CA PRO A 19 11.34 -5.82 -14.60
C PRO A 19 10.43 -4.59 -14.47
N CYS A 20 9.75 -4.46 -13.33
CA CYS A 20 8.84 -3.34 -13.06
C CYS A 20 8.81 -2.97 -11.57
N ALA A 21 8.33 -1.76 -11.26
CA ALA A 21 7.97 -1.42 -9.89
C ALA A 21 6.50 -1.74 -9.62
N VAL A 22 6.19 -2.23 -8.42
CA VAL A 22 4.83 -2.39 -7.91
C VAL A 22 4.66 -1.46 -6.73
N LEU A 23 3.79 -0.49 -6.86
CA LEU A 23 3.54 0.50 -5.84
C LEU A 23 2.23 0.19 -5.10
N CYS A 24 2.34 0.11 -3.79
CA CYS A 24 1.25 -0.23 -2.88
C CYS A 24 0.90 0.99 -2.02
N ARG A 25 -0.37 1.06 -1.59
CA ARG A 25 -0.82 2.08 -0.65
C ARG A 25 -0.30 1.78 0.75
N THR A 26 -0.27 0.51 1.14
CA THR A 26 -0.03 0.03 2.50
C THR A 26 1.09 -1.01 2.57
N ASN A 27 1.60 -1.27 3.77
CA ASN A 27 2.46 -2.42 4.03
C ASN A 27 1.73 -3.76 3.80
N ALA A 28 0.40 -3.77 3.96
CA ALA A 28 -0.47 -4.89 3.63
C ALA A 28 -0.41 -5.24 2.14
N GLY A 29 -0.70 -4.26 1.31
CA GLY A 29 -0.63 -4.42 -0.14
C GLY A 29 0.75 -4.84 -0.60
N LEU A 30 1.81 -4.29 0.04
CA LEU A 30 3.19 -4.65 -0.25
C LEU A 30 3.48 -6.11 0.10
N PHE A 31 3.06 -6.59 1.28
CA PHE A 31 3.22 -7.98 1.70
C PHE A 31 2.49 -8.93 0.75
N GLU A 32 1.23 -8.62 0.44
CA GLU A 32 0.43 -9.40 -0.50
C GLU A 32 1.05 -9.44 -1.92
N ALA A 33 1.52 -8.29 -2.42
CA ALA A 33 2.22 -8.22 -3.70
C ALA A 33 3.50 -9.06 -3.70
N ALA A 34 4.24 -9.09 -2.58
CA ALA A 34 5.44 -9.89 -2.42
C ALA A 34 5.14 -11.40 -2.42
N VAL A 35 4.09 -11.82 -1.69
CA VAL A 35 3.72 -13.24 -1.52
C VAL A 35 3.14 -13.84 -2.79
N ARG A 36 2.34 -13.08 -3.56
CA ARG A 36 1.68 -13.58 -4.79
C ARG A 36 2.62 -13.96 -5.91
N GLY A 37 3.80 -13.37 -5.99
CA GLY A 37 4.81 -13.69 -7.02
C GLY A 37 5.79 -14.76 -6.57
N ARG A 38 6.58 -15.27 -7.53
CA ARG A 38 7.70 -16.21 -7.27
C ARG A 38 9.05 -15.68 -7.75
N ASP A 39 9.05 -14.54 -8.37
CA ASP A 39 10.17 -13.82 -8.92
C ASP A 39 11.03 -13.15 -7.82
N ARG A 40 12.22 -12.70 -8.20
CA ARG A 40 13.11 -11.95 -7.30
C ARG A 40 12.53 -10.57 -7.02
N ILE A 41 12.54 -10.16 -5.77
CA ILE A 41 11.97 -8.90 -5.32
C ILE A 41 13.01 -8.04 -4.62
N HIS A 42 12.92 -6.73 -4.81
CA HIS A 42 13.60 -5.74 -3.96
C HIS A 42 12.55 -4.89 -3.26
N VAL A 43 12.65 -4.76 -1.94
CA VAL A 43 11.73 -3.94 -1.15
C VAL A 43 12.42 -2.64 -0.78
N VAL A 44 11.87 -1.52 -1.22
CA VAL A 44 12.39 -0.19 -0.88
C VAL A 44 12.28 0.06 0.63
N GLY A 45 13.42 0.29 1.25
CA GLY A 45 13.53 0.39 2.72
C GLY A 45 13.73 -0.95 3.41
N GLY A 46 13.95 -2.03 2.64
CA GLY A 46 14.28 -3.37 3.15
C GLY A 46 13.07 -4.22 3.48
N LEU A 47 13.26 -5.53 3.36
CA LEU A 47 12.24 -6.55 3.71
C LEU A 47 12.14 -6.80 5.21
N GLU A 48 13.25 -6.70 5.95
CA GLU A 48 13.32 -7.12 7.34
C GLU A 48 12.39 -6.39 8.32
N PRO A 49 12.15 -5.07 8.20
CA PRO A 49 11.17 -4.41 9.08
C PRO A 49 9.77 -5.02 8.94
N LEU A 50 9.34 -5.28 7.69
CA LEU A 50 8.04 -5.90 7.40
C LEU A 50 8.00 -7.36 7.88
N ALA A 51 9.07 -8.12 7.63
CA ALA A 51 9.19 -9.52 8.05
C ALA A 51 9.11 -9.66 9.58
N ARG A 52 9.84 -8.81 10.32
CA ARG A 52 9.80 -8.79 11.79
C ARG A 52 8.42 -8.42 12.33
N LEU A 53 7.76 -7.43 11.74
CA LEU A 53 6.41 -7.04 12.15
C LEU A 53 5.42 -8.20 12.00
N VAL A 54 5.42 -8.87 10.84
CA VAL A 54 4.51 -9.99 10.55
C VAL A 54 4.80 -11.19 11.46
N LEU A 55 6.06 -11.54 11.66
CA LEU A 55 6.45 -12.64 12.56
C LEU A 55 6.16 -12.32 14.02
N GLY A 56 6.37 -11.07 14.45
CA GLY A 56 6.02 -10.62 15.80
C GLY A 56 4.51 -10.71 16.06
N GLY A 57 3.67 -10.31 15.10
CA GLY A 57 2.22 -10.50 15.20
C GLY A 57 1.82 -11.98 15.28
N TRP A 58 2.50 -12.84 14.53
CA TRP A 58 2.28 -14.28 14.62
C TRP A 58 2.70 -14.85 15.99
N SER A 59 3.83 -14.39 16.55
CA SER A 59 4.22 -14.77 17.93
C SER A 59 3.18 -14.38 18.96
N LEU A 60 2.67 -13.14 18.91
CA LEU A 60 1.58 -12.70 19.81
C LEU A 60 0.31 -13.57 19.66
N TYR A 61 -0.03 -13.94 18.43
CA TYR A 61 -1.16 -14.86 18.17
C TYR A 61 -0.97 -16.25 18.81
N LEU A 62 0.27 -16.72 18.89
CA LEU A 62 0.63 -17.98 19.56
C LEU A 62 0.76 -17.84 21.08
N GLY A 63 0.55 -16.65 21.65
CA GLY A 63 0.74 -16.37 23.07
C GLY A 63 2.18 -16.14 23.47
N GLU A 64 3.08 -15.91 22.50
CA GLU A 64 4.48 -15.60 22.72
C GLU A 64 4.71 -14.09 22.68
N PRO A 65 5.59 -13.51 23.52
CA PRO A 65 5.88 -12.09 23.48
C PRO A 65 6.67 -11.71 22.22
N ALA A 66 6.51 -10.47 21.75
CA ALA A 66 7.24 -9.92 20.62
C ALA A 66 8.07 -8.67 20.97
N PRO A 67 9.02 -8.77 21.94
CA PRO A 67 9.73 -7.60 22.46
C PRO A 67 10.69 -6.97 21.45
N GLU A 68 11.15 -7.72 20.44
CA GLU A 68 12.05 -7.25 19.40
C GLU A 68 11.38 -6.35 18.35
N VAL A 69 10.04 -6.23 18.40
CA VAL A 69 9.26 -5.36 17.52
C VAL A 69 8.69 -4.21 18.36
N PRO A 70 9.31 -3.00 18.35
CA PRO A 70 8.90 -1.91 19.22
C PRO A 70 7.40 -1.56 19.14
N ALA A 71 6.82 -1.63 17.94
CA ALA A 71 5.40 -1.38 17.71
C ALA A 71 4.50 -2.41 18.44
N LEU A 72 5.00 -3.60 18.72
CA LEU A 72 4.26 -4.71 19.32
C LEU A 72 4.64 -4.95 20.80
N ALA A 73 5.75 -4.43 21.25
CA ALA A 73 6.28 -4.66 22.60
C ALA A 73 5.34 -4.19 23.72
N ARG A 74 4.39 -3.29 23.41
CA ARG A 74 3.40 -2.77 24.35
C ARG A 74 2.24 -3.73 24.60
N PHE A 75 1.99 -4.69 23.71
CA PHE A 75 0.88 -5.63 23.81
C PHE A 75 1.27 -6.85 24.63
N ARG A 76 0.42 -7.23 25.56
CA ARG A 76 0.60 -8.44 26.40
C ARG A 76 0.21 -9.72 25.65
N GLY A 77 -0.63 -9.60 24.60
CA GLY A 77 -1.09 -10.70 23.80
C GLY A 77 -1.91 -10.25 22.61
N TRP A 78 -2.40 -11.25 21.89
CA TRP A 78 -3.16 -11.04 20.65
C TRP A 78 -4.48 -10.30 20.86
N ASP A 79 -5.19 -10.60 21.95
CA ASP A 79 -6.53 -10.03 22.21
C ASP A 79 -6.42 -8.50 22.41
N GLU A 80 -5.42 -8.03 23.16
CA GLU A 80 -5.18 -6.61 23.36
C GLU A 80 -4.81 -5.88 22.04
N LEU A 81 -4.04 -6.56 21.17
CA LEU A 81 -3.73 -6.04 19.84
C LEU A 81 -4.96 -5.98 18.95
N LEU A 82 -5.84 -6.99 19.02
CA LEU A 82 -7.07 -7.08 18.26
C LEU A 82 -8.03 -5.96 18.64
N GLU A 83 -8.26 -5.75 19.96
CA GLU A 83 -9.06 -4.63 20.49
C GLU A 83 -8.55 -3.28 19.97
N GLU A 84 -7.25 -3.02 20.10
CA GLU A 84 -6.65 -1.76 19.62
C GLU A 84 -6.79 -1.60 18.09
N ALA A 85 -6.69 -2.71 17.33
CA ALA A 85 -6.86 -2.68 15.88
C ALA A 85 -8.31 -2.40 15.46
N GLU A 86 -9.29 -2.85 16.23
CA GLU A 86 -10.72 -2.63 15.97
C GLU A 86 -11.16 -1.23 16.38
N GLU A 87 -10.78 -0.78 17.58
CA GLU A 87 -11.14 0.52 18.12
C GLU A 87 -10.29 1.67 17.55
N GLY A 88 -9.01 1.38 17.31
CA GLY A 88 -8.03 2.35 16.82
C GLY A 88 -8.09 2.58 15.32
N ARG A 89 -7.51 3.72 14.90
CA ARG A 89 -7.35 4.07 13.48
C ARG A 89 -6.00 3.66 12.91
N ASP A 90 -5.24 2.80 13.62
CA ASP A 90 -3.91 2.39 13.17
C ASP A 90 -4.02 1.37 12.02
N PRO A 91 -3.71 1.78 10.78
CA PRO A 91 -3.80 0.89 9.62
C PRO A 91 -2.76 -0.25 9.67
N GLU A 92 -1.68 -0.08 10.43
CA GLU A 92 -0.62 -1.09 10.53
C GLU A 92 -1.06 -2.25 11.42
N LEU A 93 -1.77 -1.99 12.53
CA LEU A 93 -2.35 -3.05 13.37
C LEU A 93 -3.44 -3.81 12.62
N ARG A 94 -4.35 -3.12 11.92
CA ARG A 94 -5.37 -3.78 11.10
C ARG A 94 -4.77 -4.62 9.98
N PHE A 95 -3.69 -4.16 9.38
CA PHE A 95 -2.91 -4.97 8.45
C PHE A 95 -2.41 -6.24 9.10
N LEU A 96 -1.79 -6.13 10.27
CA LEU A 96 -1.19 -7.27 10.96
C LEU A 96 -2.24 -8.31 11.31
N VAL A 97 -3.39 -7.88 11.86
CA VAL A 97 -4.53 -8.76 12.14
C VAL A 97 -4.97 -9.51 10.87
N ARG A 98 -5.15 -8.79 9.77
CA ARG A 98 -5.56 -9.39 8.48
C ARG A 98 -4.56 -10.43 7.99
N VAL A 99 -3.26 -10.11 8.00
CA VAL A 99 -2.21 -11.01 7.51
C VAL A 99 -2.12 -12.27 8.38
N VAL A 100 -2.18 -12.13 9.70
CA VAL A 100 -2.17 -13.27 10.61
C VAL A 100 -3.41 -14.14 10.43
N ALA A 101 -4.60 -13.54 10.32
CA ALA A 101 -5.85 -14.27 10.08
C ALA A 101 -5.84 -15.01 8.73
N GLN A 102 -5.29 -14.38 7.67
CA GLN A 102 -5.29 -14.95 6.33
C GLN A 102 -4.27 -16.07 6.15
N HIS A 103 -3.07 -15.92 6.70
CA HIS A 103 -1.95 -16.81 6.42
C HIS A 103 -1.59 -17.74 7.59
N GLY A 104 -1.85 -17.33 8.82
CA GLY A 104 -1.67 -18.16 10.01
C GLY A 104 -0.34 -18.91 10.05
N ARG A 105 -0.41 -20.23 10.19
CA ARG A 105 0.77 -21.12 10.27
C ARG A 105 1.71 -21.06 9.04
N ALA A 106 1.25 -20.54 7.91
CA ALA A 106 2.08 -20.41 6.72
C ALA A 106 3.07 -19.23 6.80
N LEU A 107 2.83 -18.25 7.69
CA LEU A 107 3.63 -17.02 7.78
C LEU A 107 5.13 -17.24 7.89
N PRO A 108 5.66 -18.12 8.77
CA PRO A 108 7.11 -18.33 8.85
C PRO A 108 7.69 -18.84 7.53
N GLY A 109 6.99 -19.75 6.86
CA GLY A 109 7.40 -20.28 5.55
C GLY A 109 7.36 -19.23 4.45
N LEU A 110 6.32 -18.39 4.42
CA LEU A 110 6.19 -17.28 3.48
C LEU A 110 7.30 -16.25 3.67
N VAL A 111 7.59 -15.84 4.92
CA VAL A 111 8.67 -14.91 5.21
C VAL A 111 10.03 -15.50 4.84
N ALA A 112 10.27 -16.78 5.12
CA ALA A 112 11.50 -17.48 4.70
C ALA A 112 11.65 -17.50 3.18
N ASP A 113 10.56 -17.70 2.44
CA ASP A 113 10.54 -17.64 0.99
C ASP A 113 10.84 -16.22 0.47
N LEU A 114 10.21 -15.21 1.05
CA LEU A 114 10.48 -13.81 0.70
C LEU A 114 11.96 -13.46 0.90
N ARG A 115 12.56 -13.90 2.01
CA ARG A 115 14.00 -13.69 2.28
C ARG A 115 14.90 -14.35 1.23
N ARG A 116 14.56 -15.56 0.77
CA ARG A 116 15.34 -16.23 -0.30
C ARG A 116 15.26 -15.50 -1.65
N ARG A 117 14.11 -14.87 -1.94
CA ARG A 117 13.86 -14.12 -3.18
C ARG A 117 14.28 -12.66 -3.12
N ALA A 118 14.63 -12.17 -1.93
CA ALA A 118 15.03 -10.79 -1.73
C ALA A 118 16.35 -10.47 -2.43
N ALA A 119 16.33 -9.48 -3.30
CA ALA A 119 17.50 -8.91 -3.94
C ALA A 119 18.00 -7.70 -3.12
N ALA A 120 19.31 -7.65 -2.87
CA ALA A 120 19.93 -6.54 -2.15
C ALA A 120 19.83 -5.23 -2.94
N GLN A 121 19.94 -5.30 -4.27
CA GLN A 121 19.90 -4.14 -5.16
C GLN A 121 18.68 -4.23 -6.09
N PRO A 122 18.04 -3.10 -6.42
CA PRO A 122 16.85 -3.08 -7.27
C PRO A 122 17.12 -3.61 -8.68
N GLU A 123 18.33 -3.44 -9.21
CA GLU A 123 18.72 -3.90 -10.55
C GLU A 123 18.79 -5.42 -10.67
N ALA A 124 18.94 -6.12 -9.54
CA ALA A 124 18.96 -7.57 -9.47
C ALA A 124 17.58 -8.19 -9.23
N ALA A 125 16.53 -7.36 -9.16
CA ALA A 125 15.17 -7.79 -8.92
C ALA A 125 14.32 -7.75 -10.20
N ASP A 126 13.39 -8.70 -10.30
CA ASP A 126 12.36 -8.68 -11.32
C ASP A 126 11.25 -7.67 -10.97
N ARG A 127 10.98 -7.51 -9.66
CA ARG A 127 10.04 -6.50 -9.16
C ARG A 127 10.64 -5.70 -8.02
N VAL A 128 10.52 -4.38 -8.12
CA VAL A 128 10.80 -3.44 -7.03
C VAL A 128 9.47 -3.14 -6.34
N LEU A 129 9.36 -3.43 -5.05
CA LEU A 129 8.16 -3.21 -4.26
C LEU A 129 8.35 -1.99 -3.35
N ALA A 130 7.41 -1.06 -3.38
CA ALA A 130 7.43 0.10 -2.49
C ALA A 130 6.02 0.52 -2.09
N THR A 131 5.89 1.11 -0.90
CA THR A 131 4.69 1.90 -0.61
C THR A 131 4.79 3.25 -1.31
N ALA A 132 3.66 3.88 -1.64
CA ALA A 132 3.62 5.19 -2.29
C ALA A 132 4.42 6.25 -1.50
N HIS A 133 4.43 6.17 -0.17
CA HIS A 133 5.25 7.05 0.67
C HIS A 133 6.75 6.86 0.45
N LYS A 134 7.21 5.61 0.38
CA LYS A 134 8.63 5.29 0.15
C LYS A 134 9.04 5.50 -1.31
N ALA A 135 8.08 5.59 -2.22
CA ALA A 135 8.30 5.87 -3.63
C ALA A 135 8.52 7.37 -3.95
N LYS A 136 8.30 8.27 -2.98
CA LYS A 136 8.54 9.69 -3.17
C LYS A 136 10.00 9.95 -3.58
N GLY A 137 10.20 10.68 -4.69
CA GLY A 137 11.53 10.98 -5.22
C GLY A 137 12.17 9.85 -6.06
N LEU A 138 11.54 8.69 -6.13
CA LEU A 138 11.98 7.58 -7.00
C LEU A 138 11.13 7.53 -8.26
N GLU A 139 11.69 6.97 -9.34
CA GLU A 139 10.99 6.80 -10.61
C GLU A 139 11.45 5.50 -11.29
N TRP A 140 10.52 4.87 -12.03
CA TRP A 140 10.81 3.62 -12.76
C TRP A 140 10.27 3.70 -14.19
N PRO A 141 10.89 3.01 -15.13
CA PRO A 141 10.38 2.95 -16.51
C PRO A 141 8.95 2.40 -16.58
N GLU A 142 8.67 1.34 -15.85
CA GLU A 142 7.37 0.66 -15.81
C GLU A 142 6.89 0.50 -14.37
N VAL A 143 5.65 0.90 -14.12
CA VAL A 143 5.03 0.86 -12.79
C VAL A 143 3.66 0.20 -12.89
N ARG A 144 3.40 -0.72 -11.96
CA ARG A 144 2.08 -1.27 -11.67
C ARG A 144 1.59 -0.71 -10.34
N LEU A 145 0.35 -0.26 -10.29
CA LEU A 145 -0.30 0.08 -9.03
C LEU A 145 -1.01 -1.16 -8.46
N ALA A 146 -0.75 -1.43 -7.19
CA ALA A 146 -1.44 -2.49 -6.47
C ALA A 146 -2.92 -2.12 -6.24
N PRO A 147 -3.79 -3.11 -6.01
CA PRO A 147 -5.23 -2.87 -5.87
C PRO A 147 -5.64 -2.25 -4.52
N ASP A 148 -4.70 -1.97 -3.61
CA ASP A 148 -4.96 -1.50 -2.25
C ASP A 148 -5.11 0.02 -2.12
N PHE A 149 -5.13 0.76 -3.23
CA PHE A 149 -5.52 2.16 -3.23
C PHE A 149 -7.04 2.28 -3.30
N PRO A 150 -7.67 3.09 -2.45
CA PRO A 150 -9.11 3.26 -2.50
C PRO A 150 -9.54 3.98 -3.80
N SER A 151 -10.61 3.48 -4.41
CA SER A 151 -11.24 4.10 -5.57
C SER A 151 -12.02 5.36 -5.17
N LEU A 152 -12.37 6.22 -6.13
CA LEU A 152 -13.19 7.40 -5.84
C LEU A 152 -14.52 7.08 -5.15
N PRO A 153 -15.29 6.07 -5.58
CA PRO A 153 -16.51 5.69 -4.87
C PRO A 153 -16.27 5.28 -3.42
N GLU A 154 -15.13 4.62 -3.12
CA GLU A 154 -14.78 4.25 -1.75
C GLU A 154 -14.36 5.47 -0.91
N LEU A 155 -13.67 6.45 -1.51
CA LEU A 155 -13.30 7.70 -0.85
C LEU A 155 -14.52 8.62 -0.60
N ASP A 156 -15.51 8.56 -1.48
CA ASP A 156 -16.74 9.36 -1.38
C ASP A 156 -17.86 8.63 -0.62
N ALA A 157 -17.60 7.40 -0.15
CA ALA A 157 -18.58 6.62 0.59
C ALA A 157 -18.99 7.31 1.89
N ALA A 158 -20.29 7.30 2.15
CA ALA A 158 -20.88 7.73 3.41
C ALA A 158 -21.13 6.53 4.33
N ASP A 159 -21.25 6.79 5.62
CA ASP A 159 -21.79 5.83 6.58
C ASP A 159 -23.32 5.70 6.45
N PRO A 160 -23.98 4.81 7.21
CA PRO A 160 -25.42 4.66 7.17
C PRO A 160 -26.21 5.93 7.51
N ASP A 161 -25.60 6.86 8.24
CA ASP A 161 -26.21 8.14 8.65
C ASP A 161 -25.96 9.24 7.61
N GLY A 162 -25.31 8.91 6.48
CA GLY A 162 -25.02 9.82 5.38
C GLY A 162 -23.82 10.74 5.61
N MET A 163 -23.05 10.53 6.67
CA MET A 163 -21.83 11.30 6.95
C MET A 163 -20.65 10.73 6.14
N PRO A 164 -19.75 11.58 5.60
CA PRO A 164 -18.55 11.10 4.92
C PRO A 164 -17.69 10.24 5.86
N ARG A 165 -17.31 9.04 5.42
CA ARG A 165 -16.43 8.14 6.20
C ARG A 165 -15.03 8.71 6.42
N LEU A 166 -14.58 9.55 5.49
CA LEU A 166 -13.30 10.24 5.57
C LEU A 166 -13.55 11.75 5.71
N ALA A 167 -12.76 12.41 6.56
CA ALA A 167 -12.69 13.85 6.55
C ALA A 167 -12.15 14.36 5.19
N ALA A 168 -12.55 15.56 4.78
CA ALA A 168 -12.12 16.14 3.50
C ALA A 168 -10.59 16.14 3.33
N GLY A 169 -9.85 16.43 4.38
CA GLY A 169 -8.39 16.42 4.36
C GLY A 169 -7.79 15.00 4.20
N GLU A 170 -8.44 13.97 4.75
CA GLU A 170 -8.00 12.57 4.60
C GLU A 170 -8.24 12.09 3.17
N ARG A 171 -9.39 12.45 2.58
CA ARG A 171 -9.70 12.17 1.18
C ARG A 171 -8.65 12.78 0.24
N ASP A 172 -8.30 14.03 0.46
CA ASP A 172 -7.31 14.73 -0.37
C ASP A 172 -5.91 14.12 -0.21
N GLN A 173 -5.55 13.65 0.98
CA GLN A 173 -4.31 12.93 1.22
C GLN A 173 -4.26 11.61 0.43
N GLU A 174 -5.34 10.84 0.39
CA GLU A 174 -5.42 9.60 -0.39
C GLU A 174 -5.27 9.87 -1.90
N LEU A 175 -5.96 10.87 -2.42
CA LEU A 175 -5.85 11.27 -3.83
C LEU A 175 -4.44 11.78 -4.16
N HIS A 176 -3.84 12.56 -3.26
CA HIS A 176 -2.47 13.01 -3.44
C HIS A 176 -1.47 11.85 -3.46
N LEU A 177 -1.68 10.86 -2.61
CA LEU A 177 -0.82 9.67 -2.54
C LEU A 177 -0.96 8.81 -3.81
N LEU A 178 -2.19 8.64 -4.32
CA LEU A 178 -2.46 7.97 -5.58
C LEU A 178 -1.78 8.72 -6.74
N TYR A 179 -1.87 10.05 -6.76
CA TYR A 179 -1.19 10.89 -7.75
C TYR A 179 0.31 10.70 -7.72
N VAL A 180 0.92 10.75 -6.51
CA VAL A 180 2.35 10.53 -6.35
C VAL A 180 2.73 9.16 -6.91
N ALA A 181 1.99 8.10 -6.59
CA ALA A 181 2.26 6.75 -7.08
C ALA A 181 2.15 6.67 -8.61
N ALA A 182 1.08 7.19 -9.20
CA ALA A 182 0.86 7.15 -10.64
C ALA A 182 1.93 7.92 -11.43
N THR A 183 2.44 9.03 -10.88
CA THR A 183 3.49 9.84 -11.50
C THR A 183 4.91 9.26 -11.37
N ARG A 184 5.07 8.11 -10.73
CA ARG A 184 6.38 7.43 -10.65
C ARG A 184 6.74 6.66 -11.92
N ALA A 185 5.78 6.46 -12.82
CA ALA A 185 6.00 5.80 -14.10
C ALA A 185 6.57 6.77 -15.14
N ARG A 186 7.74 6.45 -15.70
CA ARG A 186 8.39 7.26 -16.76
C ARG A 186 7.94 6.87 -18.17
N ARG A 187 7.54 5.61 -18.39
CA ARG A 187 7.20 5.10 -19.73
C ARG A 187 5.84 4.44 -19.78
N ARG A 188 5.53 3.56 -18.81
CA ARG A 188 4.27 2.82 -18.78
C ARG A 188 3.73 2.67 -17.38
N LEU A 189 2.44 2.91 -17.24
CA LEU A 189 1.68 2.71 -16.02
C LEU A 189 0.62 1.64 -16.26
N GLU A 190 0.65 0.57 -15.47
CA GLU A 190 -0.50 -0.34 -15.32
C GLU A 190 -1.39 0.22 -14.19
N PRO A 191 -2.54 0.81 -14.55
CA PRO A 191 -3.43 1.42 -13.58
C PRO A 191 -4.13 0.35 -12.75
N ASN A 192 -4.63 0.76 -11.60
CA ASN A 192 -5.58 0.01 -10.81
C ASN A 192 -6.96 0.69 -10.88
N GLN A 193 -7.97 0.07 -10.23
CA GLN A 193 -9.33 0.60 -10.19
C GLN A 193 -9.41 2.05 -9.66
N ALA A 194 -8.51 2.44 -8.74
CA ALA A 194 -8.47 3.80 -8.22
C ALA A 194 -8.14 4.83 -9.32
N VAL A 195 -7.10 4.57 -10.13
CA VAL A 195 -6.76 5.45 -11.27
C VAL A 195 -7.85 5.41 -12.33
N GLU A 196 -8.39 4.23 -12.64
CA GLU A 196 -9.46 4.09 -13.64
C GLU A 196 -10.71 4.87 -13.25
N SER A 197 -11.09 4.87 -11.96
CA SER A 197 -12.22 5.67 -11.46
C SER A 197 -11.96 7.17 -11.58
N CYS A 198 -10.71 7.64 -11.38
CA CYS A 198 -10.35 9.03 -11.59
C CYS A 198 -10.40 9.44 -13.06
N LEU A 199 -9.96 8.55 -13.98
CA LEU A 199 -9.97 8.82 -15.42
C LEU A 199 -11.37 8.78 -16.03
N ALA A 200 -12.31 8.04 -15.43
CA ALA A 200 -13.70 7.96 -15.86
C ALA A 200 -14.51 9.23 -15.50
N MET A 201 -13.98 10.14 -14.70
CA MET A 201 -14.64 11.40 -14.39
C MET A 201 -14.68 12.33 -15.62
N PRO A 202 -15.81 12.96 -15.93
CA PRO A 202 -15.86 13.95 -16.99
C PRO A 202 -14.88 15.12 -16.72
N PRO A 203 -14.19 15.63 -17.73
CA PRO A 203 -13.32 16.79 -17.57
C PRO A 203 -14.18 18.00 -17.13
N GLY A 204 -13.88 18.55 -15.96
CA GLY A 204 -14.60 19.71 -15.41
C GLY A 204 -15.39 19.43 -14.13
N THR A 205 -15.51 18.21 -13.65
CA THR A 205 -15.99 17.90 -12.31
C THR A 205 -14.87 18.21 -11.31
N ALA A 206 -14.53 19.49 -11.19
CA ALA A 206 -13.70 19.94 -10.08
C ALA A 206 -14.45 19.55 -8.80
N VAL A 207 -13.73 18.92 -7.89
CA VAL A 207 -14.17 18.72 -6.50
C VAL A 207 -14.73 20.05 -6.02
N ALA A 208 -16.06 20.12 -5.90
CA ALA A 208 -16.70 21.31 -5.40
C ALA A 208 -16.09 21.59 -4.03
N ASP A 209 -15.44 22.73 -3.91
CA ASP A 209 -14.92 23.29 -2.67
C ASP A 209 -16.11 23.50 -1.71
N ARG A 210 -16.48 22.45 -0.96
CA ARG A 210 -17.53 22.48 0.07
C ARG A 210 -17.00 23.09 1.38
N GLY A 211 -15.98 23.92 1.30
CA GLY A 211 -15.28 24.52 2.42
C GLY A 211 -15.38 26.04 2.52
N ARG A 212 -16.47 26.67 2.00
CA ARG A 212 -16.79 28.06 2.30
C ARG A 212 -18.29 28.23 2.49
N ALA A 213 -18.76 27.96 3.70
CA ALA A 213 -19.96 28.53 4.24
C ALA A 213 -19.66 28.90 5.68
N ALA A 214 -19.55 30.24 5.86
CA ALA A 214 -19.59 31.09 7.06
C ALA A 214 -19.57 30.47 8.44
#